data_a14381109a33c5073aa63afe7b398b86
#
_entry.id   a14381109a33c5073aa63afe7b398b86
#
_cell.length_a   1.000
_cell.length_b   1.000
_cell.length_c   1.000
_cell.angle_alpha   90.00
_cell.angle_beta   90.00
_cell.angle_gamma   90.00
#
_symmetry.space_group_name_H-M   'P 1'
#
loop_
_entity.id
_entity.type
_entity.pdbx_description
1 polymer ?
#
loop_
_entity_poly.entity_id
_entity_poly.type
_entity_poly.pdbx_seq_one_letter_code
_entity_poly.pdbx_strand_id
1 'polypeptide(L)'
;LKEFRKNCSKMVYIEGNHELRMSKAVAKNIIAAYNLKPANQPKNVQMTISTLLALDDLGVDYRGPYPVGEYWLNDNLRISHGTLARKGGADTVKAILAQARNSEIVGHVHRHEMAQKTVHPRSGLRTYVAYSPGTIARIEPNIVPSAMGRNDWQQGFAMVNYQDGNGLFQIVPHSVHGGKILYKGKEVSYRGSLIEKLKDNLSI
;
A
#
# COMPACT_ATOMS: atom_id res chain seq x y z
N LEU A 1 -6.30 -10.58 -3.25
CA LEU A 1 -6.97 -10.21 -2.00
C LEU A 1 -7.50 -11.43 -1.25
N LYS A 2 -8.23 -12.36 -1.92
CA LYS A 2 -8.80 -13.56 -1.27
C LYS A 2 -7.80 -14.34 -0.43
N GLU A 3 -6.59 -14.58 -0.94
CA GLU A 3 -5.57 -15.35 -0.22
C GLU A 3 -5.05 -14.60 1.03
N PHE A 4 -4.87 -13.29 0.93
CA PHE A 4 -4.51 -12.48 2.10
C PHE A 4 -5.63 -12.48 3.14
N ARG A 5 -6.88 -12.32 2.71
CA ARG A 5 -8.04 -12.25 3.61
C ARG A 5 -8.24 -13.50 4.44
N LYS A 6 -7.94 -14.68 3.90
CA LYS A 6 -8.01 -15.96 4.62
C LYS A 6 -7.07 -16.05 5.83
N ASN A 7 -5.97 -15.29 5.80
CA ASN A 7 -4.88 -15.39 6.75
C ASN A 7 -4.79 -14.20 7.71
N CYS A 8 -5.79 -13.32 7.75
CA CYS A 8 -5.83 -12.19 8.66
C CYS A 8 -7.23 -12.00 9.28
N SER A 9 -7.27 -11.51 10.52
CA SER A 9 -8.52 -11.18 11.22
C SER A 9 -9.19 -9.95 10.63
N LYS A 10 -8.41 -8.96 10.19
CA LYS A 10 -8.86 -7.72 9.55
C LYS A 10 -7.99 -7.40 8.34
N MET A 11 -8.61 -6.93 7.28
CA MET A 11 -7.92 -6.38 6.11
C MET A 11 -8.44 -4.97 5.85
N VAL A 12 -7.54 -4.04 5.65
CA VAL A 12 -7.84 -2.65 5.28
C VAL A 12 -7.30 -2.37 3.89
N TYR A 13 -8.10 -1.72 3.06
CA TYR A 13 -7.70 -1.30 1.73
C TYR A 13 -7.73 0.23 1.63
N ILE A 14 -6.61 0.81 1.23
CA ILE A 14 -6.44 2.25 0.99
C ILE A 14 -6.13 2.44 -0.49
N GLU A 15 -6.91 3.26 -1.17
CA GLU A 15 -6.67 3.54 -2.59
C GLU A 15 -5.37 4.30 -2.83
N GLY A 16 -4.74 3.98 -3.96
CA GLY A 16 -3.63 4.73 -4.50
C GLY A 16 -4.02 5.61 -5.70
N ASN A 17 -3.03 6.29 -6.24
CA ASN A 17 -3.22 7.17 -7.40
C ASN A 17 -3.55 6.40 -8.70
N HIS A 18 -3.29 5.11 -8.76
CA HIS A 18 -3.65 4.28 -9.91
C HIS A 18 -5.16 4.01 -9.96
N GLU A 19 -5.79 3.75 -8.82
CA GLU A 19 -7.24 3.62 -8.71
C GLU A 19 -7.94 4.92 -9.10
N LEU A 20 -7.40 6.08 -8.71
CA LEU A 20 -7.92 7.37 -9.15
C LEU A 20 -7.86 7.54 -10.67
N ARG A 21 -6.78 7.05 -11.34
CA ARG A 21 -6.69 7.09 -12.81
C ARG A 21 -7.80 6.28 -13.46
N MET A 22 -8.11 5.10 -12.92
CA MET A 22 -9.20 4.28 -13.40
C MET A 22 -10.54 5.01 -13.24
N SER A 23 -10.83 5.55 -12.06
CA SER A 23 -12.06 6.30 -11.78
C SER A 23 -12.22 7.49 -12.74
N LYS A 24 -11.15 8.23 -13.00
CA LYS A 24 -11.14 9.34 -13.98
C LYS A 24 -11.36 8.86 -15.42
N ALA A 25 -10.78 7.73 -15.80
CA ALA A 25 -10.95 7.17 -17.14
C ALA A 25 -12.39 6.71 -17.36
N VAL A 26 -13.01 6.06 -16.36
CA VAL A 26 -14.42 5.69 -16.38
C VAL A 26 -15.30 6.94 -16.51
N ALA A 27 -15.10 7.94 -15.67
CA ALA A 27 -15.89 9.17 -15.71
C ALA A 27 -15.77 9.91 -17.06
N LYS A 28 -14.60 9.90 -17.68
CA LYS A 28 -14.35 10.60 -18.95
C LYS A 28 -14.87 9.86 -20.16
N ASN A 29 -14.72 8.53 -20.21
CA ASN A 29 -14.90 7.76 -21.44
C ASN A 29 -16.19 6.92 -21.44
N ILE A 30 -16.78 6.68 -20.25
CA ILE A 30 -17.94 5.80 -20.09
C ILE A 30 -19.00 6.50 -19.25
N ILE A 31 -19.42 7.70 -19.67
CA ILE A 31 -20.40 8.51 -18.92
C ILE A 31 -21.70 7.72 -18.69
N ALA A 32 -22.16 6.95 -19.67
CA ALA A 32 -23.35 6.12 -19.56
C ALA A 32 -23.23 5.00 -18.50
N ALA A 33 -22.00 4.52 -18.23
CA ALA A 33 -21.73 3.47 -17.26
C ALA A 33 -21.35 3.99 -15.89
N TYR A 34 -21.08 5.29 -15.72
CA TYR A 34 -20.54 5.87 -14.50
C TYR A 34 -21.42 5.63 -13.26
N ASN A 35 -22.74 5.65 -13.45
CA ASN A 35 -23.71 5.45 -12.38
C ASN A 35 -24.53 4.15 -12.53
N LEU A 36 -24.11 3.21 -13.35
CA LEU A 36 -24.78 1.92 -13.45
C LEU A 36 -24.79 1.19 -12.10
N LYS A 37 -25.94 0.70 -11.74
CA LYS A 37 -26.18 -0.06 -10.51
C LYS A 37 -26.90 -1.35 -10.85
N PRO A 38 -26.56 -2.50 -10.19
CA PRO A 38 -27.36 -3.69 -10.33
C PRO A 38 -28.77 -3.44 -9.80
N ALA A 39 -29.78 -4.00 -10.45
CA ALA A 39 -31.16 -3.87 -10.00
C ALA A 39 -31.38 -4.49 -8.61
N ASN A 40 -30.65 -5.54 -8.29
CA ASN A 40 -30.70 -6.22 -6.99
C ASN A 40 -29.79 -5.60 -5.91
N GLN A 41 -28.93 -4.64 -6.29
CA GLN A 41 -28.01 -3.95 -5.38
C GLN A 41 -27.97 -2.44 -5.67
N PRO A 42 -29.07 -1.71 -5.50
CA PRO A 42 -29.20 -0.32 -5.95
C PRO A 42 -28.27 0.68 -5.22
N LYS A 43 -27.64 0.27 -4.12
CA LYS A 43 -26.65 1.08 -3.40
C LYS A 43 -25.25 0.99 -4.00
N ASN A 44 -24.94 -0.06 -4.77
CA ASN A 44 -23.59 -0.34 -5.27
C ASN A 44 -23.45 0.14 -6.71
N VAL A 45 -22.63 1.14 -6.93
CA VAL A 45 -22.23 1.57 -8.28
C VAL A 45 -21.24 0.56 -8.85
N GLN A 46 -21.48 0.07 -10.07
CA GLN A 46 -20.72 -1.04 -10.67
C GLN A 46 -19.25 -0.74 -10.93
N MET A 47 -18.95 0.47 -11.37
CA MET A 47 -17.60 0.84 -11.81
C MET A 47 -16.82 1.59 -10.71
N THR A 48 -16.90 1.09 -9.48
CA THR A 48 -16.06 1.57 -8.37
C THR A 48 -14.98 0.56 -8.01
N ILE A 49 -13.93 1.01 -7.37
CA ILE A 49 -12.85 0.13 -6.87
C ILE A 49 -13.41 -0.91 -5.90
N SER A 50 -14.26 -0.49 -4.96
CA SER A 50 -14.87 -1.41 -3.99
C SER A 50 -15.63 -2.54 -4.68
N THR A 51 -16.47 -2.22 -5.66
CA THR A 51 -17.25 -3.22 -6.40
C THR A 51 -16.37 -4.12 -7.28
N LEU A 52 -15.43 -3.53 -8.03
CA LEU A 52 -14.56 -4.29 -8.93
C LEU A 52 -13.62 -5.24 -8.20
N LEU A 53 -13.19 -4.89 -7.00
CA LEU A 53 -12.36 -5.74 -6.15
C LEU A 53 -13.17 -6.62 -5.18
N ALA A 54 -14.51 -6.52 -5.21
CA ALA A 54 -15.41 -7.22 -4.30
C ALA A 54 -15.02 -7.03 -2.82
N LEU A 55 -14.70 -5.79 -2.42
CA LEU A 55 -14.17 -5.52 -1.08
C LEU A 55 -15.19 -5.84 0.00
N ASP A 56 -16.48 -5.53 -0.22
CA ASP A 56 -17.56 -5.82 0.72
C ASP A 56 -17.76 -7.33 0.89
N ASP A 57 -17.78 -8.09 -0.22
CA ASP A 57 -17.91 -9.56 -0.21
C ASP A 57 -16.75 -10.25 0.53
N LEU A 58 -15.57 -9.65 0.47
CA LEU A 58 -14.38 -10.13 1.17
C LEU A 58 -14.29 -9.66 2.62
N GLY A 59 -15.21 -8.79 3.07
CA GLY A 59 -15.15 -8.18 4.40
C GLY A 59 -13.90 -7.32 4.59
N VAL A 60 -13.49 -6.57 3.56
CA VAL A 60 -12.35 -5.66 3.59
C VAL A 60 -12.80 -4.27 4.00
N ASP A 61 -12.16 -3.70 5.00
CA ASP A 61 -12.40 -2.34 5.46
C ASP A 61 -11.83 -1.32 4.45
N TYR A 62 -12.70 -0.77 3.63
CA TYR A 62 -12.32 0.21 2.61
C TYR A 62 -12.20 1.62 3.20
N ARG A 63 -11.03 2.23 3.06
CA ARG A 63 -10.69 3.53 3.64
C ARG A 63 -10.62 4.63 2.60
N GLY A 64 -11.69 4.76 1.84
CA GLY A 64 -11.99 5.88 0.98
C GLY A 64 -11.07 6.07 -0.21
N PRO A 65 -11.42 7.02 -1.06
CA PRO A 65 -10.69 7.26 -2.29
C PRO A 65 -9.37 7.97 -2.05
N TYR A 66 -8.42 7.78 -2.97
CA TYR A 66 -7.23 8.60 -3.04
C TYR A 66 -7.59 10.09 -3.33
N PRO A 67 -6.97 11.09 -2.71
CA PRO A 67 -5.79 10.99 -1.82
C PRO A 67 -6.11 10.94 -0.31
N VAL A 68 -7.37 10.94 0.08
CA VAL A 68 -7.80 11.15 1.47
C VAL A 68 -7.85 9.88 2.32
N GLY A 69 -7.75 8.71 1.68
CA GLY A 69 -7.79 7.43 2.37
C GLY A 69 -6.64 7.26 3.35
N GLU A 70 -6.95 6.96 4.61
CA GLU A 70 -5.98 6.71 5.67
C GLU A 70 -6.49 5.70 6.69
N TYR A 71 -5.56 5.11 7.42
CA TYR A 71 -5.84 4.21 8.54
C TYR A 71 -4.87 4.48 9.70
N TRP A 72 -5.41 4.69 10.88
CA TRP A 72 -4.63 4.84 12.10
C TRP A 72 -4.48 3.50 12.79
N LEU A 73 -3.23 3.08 13.05
CA LEU A 73 -2.93 1.90 13.85
C LEU A 73 -3.06 2.20 15.34
N ASN A 74 -2.59 3.38 15.75
CA ASN A 74 -2.77 3.97 17.06
C ASN A 74 -2.67 5.49 16.96
N ASP A 75 -2.69 6.21 18.08
CA ASP A 75 -2.68 7.69 18.13
C ASP A 75 -1.44 8.34 17.49
N ASN A 76 -0.34 7.58 17.32
CA ASN A 76 0.93 8.09 16.84
C ASN A 76 1.34 7.61 15.45
N LEU A 77 0.67 6.60 14.88
CA LEU A 77 1.05 6.00 13.60
C LEU A 77 -0.12 5.89 12.64
N ARG A 78 -0.01 6.63 11.55
CA ARG A 78 -0.93 6.65 10.43
C ARG A 78 -0.37 5.86 9.23
N ILE A 79 -1.26 5.23 8.47
CA ILE A 79 -0.97 4.64 7.16
C ILE A 79 -1.78 5.37 6.11
N SER A 80 -1.15 5.79 5.03
CA SER A 80 -1.81 6.37 3.86
C SER A 80 -1.13 5.92 2.56
N HIS A 81 -1.75 6.18 1.41
CA HIS A 81 -1.01 5.98 0.16
C HIS A 81 0.09 7.03 -0.01
N GLY A 82 -0.15 8.25 0.44
CA GLY A 82 0.75 9.39 0.21
C GLY A 82 0.56 10.03 -1.17
N THR A 83 0.98 11.28 -1.28
CA THR A 83 0.86 12.08 -2.51
C THR A 83 2.21 12.65 -2.96
N LEU A 84 3.20 12.58 -2.09
CA LEU A 84 4.50 13.18 -2.31
C LEU A 84 5.46 12.17 -2.92
N ALA A 85 6.16 12.57 -3.99
CA ALA A 85 7.26 11.80 -4.58
C ALA A 85 8.44 12.71 -4.87
N ARG A 86 9.64 12.34 -4.44
CA ARG A 86 10.91 13.01 -4.71
C ARG A 86 11.85 12.06 -5.44
N LYS A 87 12.80 12.60 -6.21
CA LYS A 87 13.68 11.78 -7.06
C LYS A 87 14.76 11.02 -6.28
N GLY A 88 15.34 11.64 -5.27
CA GLY A 88 16.44 11.03 -4.50
C GLY A 88 15.95 10.01 -3.49
N GLY A 89 16.81 9.03 -3.16
CA GLY A 89 16.57 8.06 -2.11
C GLY A 89 16.38 8.75 -0.76
N ALA A 90 15.38 8.33 0.01
CA ALA A 90 14.94 8.89 1.28
C ALA A 90 14.42 10.35 1.24
N ASP A 91 14.44 11.04 0.09
CA ASP A 91 14.00 12.43 0.00
C ASP A 91 12.49 12.58 0.23
N THR A 92 11.71 11.57 -0.15
CA THR A 92 10.27 11.59 0.08
C THR A 92 9.95 11.53 1.57
N VAL A 93 10.51 10.58 2.29
CA VAL A 93 10.26 10.43 3.73
C VAL A 93 10.83 11.59 4.54
N LYS A 94 11.97 12.19 4.13
CA LYS A 94 12.48 13.43 4.72
C LYS A 94 11.52 14.59 4.53
N ALA A 95 10.96 14.75 3.33
CA ALA A 95 9.99 15.81 3.05
C ALA A 95 8.68 15.64 3.83
N ILE A 96 8.23 14.40 4.03
CA ILE A 96 7.10 14.09 4.91
C ILE A 96 7.42 14.50 6.35
N LEU A 97 8.60 14.12 6.87
CA LEU A 97 9.02 14.47 8.22
C LEU A 97 9.18 15.97 8.46
N ALA A 98 9.53 16.74 7.44
CA ALA A 98 9.64 18.20 7.56
C ALA A 98 8.31 18.83 8.02
N GLN A 99 7.18 18.26 7.64
CA GLN A 99 5.83 18.72 7.96
C GLN A 99 5.09 17.81 8.96
N ALA A 100 5.76 16.77 9.45
CA ALA A 100 5.10 15.74 10.26
C ALA A 100 4.58 16.27 11.59
N ARG A 101 3.34 15.86 11.91
CA ARG A 101 2.70 15.99 13.22
C ARG A 101 2.48 14.65 13.90
N ASN A 102 2.70 13.56 13.19
CA ASN A 102 2.60 12.16 13.60
C ASN A 102 3.54 11.31 12.75
N SER A 103 3.77 10.09 13.15
CA SER A 103 4.49 9.11 12.34
C SER A 103 3.59 8.59 11.22
N GLU A 104 4.20 8.25 10.08
CA GLU A 104 3.46 7.84 8.90
C GLU A 104 4.15 6.74 8.10
N ILE A 105 3.38 5.75 7.68
CA ILE A 105 3.76 4.78 6.65
C ILE A 105 3.06 5.18 5.36
N VAL A 106 3.83 5.32 4.28
CA VAL A 106 3.30 5.73 2.97
C VAL A 106 3.69 4.74 1.88
N GLY A 107 2.80 4.56 0.91
CA GLY A 107 3.09 3.85 -0.34
C GLY A 107 3.70 4.77 -1.40
N HIS A 108 3.11 4.82 -2.59
CA HIS A 108 3.29 5.75 -3.70
C HIS A 108 4.66 5.71 -4.41
N VAL A 109 5.76 5.84 -3.68
CA VAL A 109 7.11 5.96 -4.28
C VAL A 109 7.75 4.63 -4.64
N HIS A 110 7.21 3.51 -4.18
CA HIS A 110 7.68 2.16 -4.43
C HIS A 110 9.14 1.91 -4.01
N ARG A 111 9.70 2.80 -3.18
CA ARG A 111 11.05 2.66 -2.62
C ARG A 111 10.99 2.32 -1.15
N HIS A 112 11.97 1.55 -0.71
CA HIS A 112 12.13 1.18 0.68
C HIS A 112 12.93 2.29 1.39
N GLU A 113 12.22 3.24 1.99
CA GLU A 113 12.80 4.44 2.60
C GLU A 113 12.33 4.60 4.04
N MET A 114 13.25 4.99 4.93
CA MET A 114 12.93 5.31 6.32
C MET A 114 13.72 6.53 6.78
N ALA A 115 13.05 7.41 7.51
CA ALA A 115 13.69 8.52 8.19
C ALA A 115 13.01 8.80 9.53
N GLN A 116 13.75 9.39 10.47
CA GLN A 116 13.26 9.75 11.79
C GLN A 116 13.64 11.19 12.13
N LYS A 117 12.79 11.85 12.92
CA LYS A 117 12.99 13.21 13.43
C LYS A 117 12.54 13.30 14.88
N THR A 118 13.42 13.79 15.74
CA THR A 118 13.07 14.11 17.12
C THR A 118 12.84 15.61 17.28
N VAL A 119 11.76 15.97 17.96
CA VAL A 119 11.40 17.34 18.29
C VAL A 119 11.23 17.49 19.79
N HIS A 120 11.46 18.70 20.31
CA HIS A 120 11.44 19.02 21.73
C HIS A 120 10.35 20.06 22.06
N PRO A 121 9.05 19.75 21.90
CA PRO A 121 7.99 20.64 22.34
C PRO A 121 7.96 20.74 23.88
N ARG A 122 7.25 21.74 24.41
CA ARG A 122 7.07 21.90 25.86
C ARG A 122 6.41 20.68 26.53
N SER A 123 5.65 19.90 25.79
CA SER A 123 4.97 18.68 26.26
C SER A 123 5.88 17.45 26.37
N GLY A 124 7.18 17.61 26.16
CA GLY A 124 8.16 16.52 26.21
C GLY A 124 8.67 16.10 24.84
N LEU A 125 9.67 15.25 24.84
CA LEU A 125 10.33 14.75 23.63
C LEU A 125 9.39 13.89 22.81
N ARG A 126 9.38 14.10 21.47
CA ARG A 126 8.63 13.28 20.52
C ARG A 126 9.50 12.89 19.34
N THR A 127 9.47 11.62 18.96
CA THR A 127 10.12 11.13 17.74
C THR A 127 9.07 10.73 16.71
N TYR A 128 9.18 11.27 15.52
CA TYR A 128 8.36 10.92 14.37
C TYR A 128 9.15 10.04 13.41
N VAL A 129 8.47 9.09 12.81
CA VAL A 129 9.01 8.18 11.79
C VAL A 129 8.20 8.37 10.52
N ALA A 130 8.87 8.52 9.37
CA ALA A 130 8.26 8.37 8.07
C ALA A 130 8.90 7.17 7.37
N TYR A 131 8.06 6.27 6.85
CA TYR A 131 8.50 5.03 6.25
C TYR A 131 7.72 4.71 4.98
N SER A 132 8.43 4.26 3.95
CA SER A 132 7.86 3.66 2.75
C SER A 132 8.37 2.22 2.60
N PRO A 133 7.49 1.21 2.55
CA PRO A 133 7.90 -0.20 2.53
C PRO A 133 8.33 -0.71 1.15
N GLY A 134 8.36 0.15 0.13
CA GLY A 134 8.55 -0.28 -1.24
C GLY A 134 7.26 -0.78 -1.89
N THR A 135 7.35 -1.81 -2.69
CA THR A 135 6.22 -2.42 -3.39
C THR A 135 6.27 -3.93 -3.33
N ILE A 136 5.14 -4.60 -3.43
CA ILE A 136 5.06 -6.06 -3.65
C ILE A 136 4.81 -6.41 -5.12
N ALA A 137 4.73 -5.40 -6.00
CA ALA A 137 4.59 -5.61 -7.43
C ALA A 137 5.89 -6.16 -8.03
N ARG A 138 5.81 -6.84 -9.18
CA ARG A 138 6.98 -7.21 -9.96
C ARG A 138 7.68 -5.97 -10.49
N ILE A 139 9.02 -5.96 -10.44
CA ILE A 139 9.87 -4.85 -10.89
C ILE A 139 10.53 -5.17 -12.25
N GLU A 140 9.97 -6.08 -13.01
CA GLU A 140 10.49 -6.43 -14.33
C GLU A 140 10.30 -5.26 -15.32
N PRO A 141 11.28 -5.00 -16.20
CA PRO A 141 11.24 -3.86 -17.12
C PRO A 141 9.98 -3.77 -18.00
N ASN A 142 9.39 -4.92 -18.32
CA ASN A 142 8.21 -5.00 -19.19
C ASN A 142 6.88 -4.74 -18.46
N ILE A 143 6.89 -4.72 -17.12
CA ILE A 143 5.69 -4.60 -16.29
C ILE A 143 5.59 -3.21 -15.68
N VAL A 144 6.73 -2.58 -15.46
CA VAL A 144 6.79 -1.26 -14.85
C VAL A 144 6.67 -0.19 -15.93
N PRO A 145 5.67 0.70 -15.83
CA PRO A 145 5.49 1.79 -16.79
C PRO A 145 6.51 2.91 -16.56
N SER A 146 7.79 2.59 -16.50
CA SER A 146 8.84 3.59 -16.50
C SER A 146 9.47 3.67 -17.87
N ALA A 147 9.58 4.88 -18.39
CA ALA A 147 9.99 5.16 -19.75
C ALA A 147 11.39 4.66 -20.16
N MET A 148 12.17 4.05 -19.26
CA MET A 148 13.52 3.59 -19.57
C MET A 148 13.97 2.35 -18.79
N GLY A 149 13.08 1.57 -18.15
CA GLY A 149 13.47 0.38 -17.39
C GLY A 149 14.43 0.62 -16.22
N ARG A 150 14.72 1.87 -15.90
CA ARG A 150 15.60 2.28 -14.80
C ARG A 150 14.78 2.98 -13.74
N ASN A 151 14.06 2.21 -12.95
CA ASN A 151 13.48 2.73 -11.72
C ASN A 151 14.31 2.24 -10.53
N ASP A 152 14.31 3.03 -9.48
CA ASP A 152 14.92 2.74 -8.19
C ASP A 152 13.91 2.10 -7.21
N TRP A 153 12.98 1.31 -7.73
CA TRP A 153 11.97 0.62 -6.93
C TRP A 153 12.58 -0.59 -6.20
N GLN A 154 12.11 -0.83 -5.00
CA GLN A 154 12.48 -2.01 -4.22
C GLN A 154 11.23 -2.78 -3.82
N GLN A 155 11.34 -4.10 -3.84
CA GLN A 155 10.31 -4.97 -3.30
C GLN A 155 10.46 -5.08 -1.78
N GLY A 156 9.35 -4.91 -1.07
CA GLY A 156 9.35 -5.00 0.38
C GLY A 156 7.96 -4.81 0.98
N PHE A 157 7.90 -5.06 2.27
CA PHE A 157 6.74 -4.82 3.12
C PHE A 157 7.21 -4.52 4.55
N ALA A 158 6.28 -4.16 5.42
CA ALA A 158 6.57 -3.99 6.85
C ALA A 158 5.69 -4.88 7.71
N MET A 159 6.26 -5.36 8.80
CA MET A 159 5.50 -5.79 9.96
C MET A 159 5.49 -4.64 10.98
N VAL A 160 4.35 -4.38 11.57
CA VAL A 160 4.22 -3.33 12.60
C VAL A 160 3.67 -3.94 13.87
N ASN A 161 4.46 -3.86 14.93
CA ASN A 161 3.99 -4.13 16.28
C ASN A 161 3.52 -2.82 16.89
N TYR A 162 2.34 -2.77 17.47
CA TYR A 162 1.81 -1.55 18.08
C TYR A 162 0.93 -1.87 19.28
N GLN A 163 0.75 -0.88 20.14
CA GLN A 163 -0.15 -0.94 21.28
C GLN A 163 -1.18 0.19 21.18
N ASP A 164 -2.40 -0.16 21.53
CA ASP A 164 -3.47 0.83 21.68
C ASP A 164 -3.29 1.62 22.98
N GLY A 165 -3.72 2.87 22.99
CA GLY A 165 -3.82 3.72 24.19
C GLY A 165 -2.52 4.40 24.64
N ASN A 166 -1.34 3.88 24.34
CA ASN A 166 -0.06 4.53 24.69
C ASN A 166 0.74 5.02 23.48
N GLY A 167 0.24 4.75 22.26
CA GLY A 167 0.85 5.18 21.02
C GLY A 167 2.21 4.53 20.70
N LEU A 168 2.62 3.47 21.40
CA LEU A 168 3.86 2.75 21.11
C LEU A 168 3.72 1.93 19.83
N PHE A 169 4.78 1.94 19.03
CA PHE A 169 4.87 1.11 17.82
C PHE A 169 6.33 0.80 17.46
N GLN A 170 6.49 -0.27 16.70
CA GLN A 170 7.76 -0.67 16.10
C GLN A 170 7.51 -1.07 14.65
N ILE A 171 8.19 -0.45 13.71
CA ILE A 171 8.19 -0.83 12.29
C ILE A 171 9.35 -1.79 12.06
N VAL A 172 9.07 -2.97 11.54
CA VAL A 172 10.06 -3.98 11.16
C VAL A 172 10.05 -4.11 9.64
N PRO A 173 11.02 -3.50 8.95
CA PRO A 173 11.14 -3.56 7.50
C PRO A 173 11.54 -4.95 7.01
N HIS A 174 10.95 -5.39 5.91
CA HIS A 174 11.32 -6.61 5.21
C HIS A 174 11.54 -6.32 3.73
N SER A 175 12.78 -6.46 3.28
CA SER A 175 13.12 -6.38 1.86
C SER A 175 12.94 -7.74 1.20
N VAL A 176 12.43 -7.73 -0.03
CA VAL A 176 12.27 -8.93 -0.86
C VAL A 176 13.32 -8.89 -1.96
N HIS A 177 14.15 -9.90 -2.05
CA HIS A 177 15.21 -10.02 -3.04
C HIS A 177 15.02 -11.30 -3.87
N GLY A 178 14.69 -11.15 -5.15
CA GLY A 178 14.47 -12.31 -6.03
C GLY A 178 13.40 -13.29 -5.52
N GLY A 179 12.32 -12.77 -4.90
CA GLY A 179 11.25 -13.58 -4.32
C GLY A 179 11.60 -14.25 -2.98
N LYS A 180 12.68 -13.83 -2.33
CA LYS A 180 13.15 -14.36 -1.04
C LYS A 180 13.17 -13.25 0.01
N ILE A 181 12.89 -13.62 1.25
CA ILE A 181 13.03 -12.77 2.43
C ILE A 181 13.86 -13.47 3.51
N LEU A 182 14.49 -12.68 4.37
CA LEU A 182 15.07 -13.19 5.60
C LEU A 182 14.09 -12.92 6.74
N TYR A 183 13.53 -13.96 7.35
CA TYR A 183 12.61 -13.85 8.47
C TYR A 183 13.14 -14.63 9.68
N LYS A 184 13.36 -13.94 10.80
CA LYS A 184 13.94 -14.54 12.03
C LYS A 184 15.21 -15.35 11.78
N GLY A 185 16.12 -14.84 10.92
CA GLY A 185 17.39 -15.49 10.58
C GLY A 185 17.26 -16.66 9.60
N LYS A 186 16.07 -16.96 9.09
CA LYS A 186 15.86 -18.04 8.11
C LYS A 186 15.44 -17.48 6.76
N GLU A 187 16.00 -18.04 5.69
CA GLU A 187 15.52 -17.74 4.34
C GLU A 187 14.11 -18.33 4.16
N VAL A 188 13.18 -17.47 3.76
CA VAL A 188 11.84 -17.85 3.34
C VAL A 188 11.72 -17.48 1.86
N SER A 189 11.47 -18.48 1.02
CA SER A 189 11.23 -18.29 -0.40
C SER A 189 9.83 -18.81 -0.76
N TYR A 190 9.25 -18.21 -1.78
CA TYR A 190 8.04 -18.75 -2.36
C TYR A 190 8.38 -20.05 -3.09
N ARG A 191 8.04 -21.17 -2.48
CA ARG A 191 8.05 -22.50 -3.11
C ARG A 191 6.65 -22.79 -3.62
N GLY A 192 6.16 -22.03 -4.56
CA GLY A 192 4.78 -22.18 -4.96
C GLY A 192 4.62 -22.55 -6.41
N SER A 193 3.83 -23.56 -6.63
CA SER A 193 3.29 -24.04 -7.88
C SER A 193 2.42 -23.04 -8.66
N LEU A 194 2.37 -21.74 -8.27
CA LEU A 194 1.55 -20.77 -8.99
C LEU A 194 2.08 -20.53 -10.41
N ILE A 195 3.39 -20.56 -10.58
CA ILE A 195 4.01 -20.44 -11.90
C ILE A 195 3.80 -21.73 -12.71
N GLU A 196 3.88 -22.90 -12.07
CA GLU A 196 3.56 -24.18 -12.71
C GLU A 196 2.07 -24.25 -13.04
N LYS A 197 1.17 -23.93 -12.12
CA LYS A 197 -0.28 -23.86 -12.39
C LYS A 197 -0.66 -22.81 -13.43
N LEU A 198 0.06 -21.72 -13.55
CA LEU A 198 -0.16 -20.72 -14.62
C LEU A 198 0.40 -21.22 -15.96
N LYS A 199 1.49 -21.99 -15.96
CA LYS A 199 2.00 -22.63 -17.17
C LYS A 199 1.07 -23.73 -17.66
N ASP A 200 0.52 -24.54 -16.75
CA ASP A 200 -0.45 -25.58 -17.07
C ASP A 200 -1.77 -25.03 -17.59
N ASN A 201 -2.18 -23.85 -17.15
CA ASN A 201 -3.38 -23.14 -17.64
C ASN A 201 -3.14 -22.30 -18.90
N LEU A 202 -1.91 -22.11 -19.35
CA LEU A 202 -1.54 -21.38 -20.56
C LEU A 202 -1.02 -22.30 -21.68
N SER A 203 -0.88 -23.59 -21.40
CA SER A 203 -0.61 -24.61 -22.42
C SER A 203 -1.94 -25.08 -23.03
N ILE A 204 -2.51 -24.21 -23.89
CA ILE A 204 -3.47 -24.59 -24.94
C ILE A 204 -2.76 -24.47 -26.29
#